data_52b50a9df08a802db38f794bb7a0251f
#
_entry.id   52b50a9df08a802db38f794bb7a0251f
#
_cell.length_a   1.000
_cell.length_b   1.000
_cell.length_c   1.000
_cell.angle_alpha   90.00
_cell.angle_beta   90.00
_cell.angle_gamma   90.00
#
_symmetry.space_group_name_H-M   'P 1'
#
loop_
_entity.id
_entity.type
_entity.pdbx_description
1 polymer ?
#
loop_
_entity_poly.entity_id
_entity_poly.type
_entity_poly.pdbx_seq_one_letter_code
_entity_poly.pdbx_strand_id
1 'polypeptide(L)'
;DIRRVTKVVKGGRNFRFTALVVVGDENGHVGVGSGKAMEIPDAIRKGIQNAKKDLIKVPIVNTTIPHEVRGRFGAGKVLIMPAREGTGIIAGGPVRAVLELSGLKDIRAKSLGSNNSRNMVNATMDGLRNLKRAEDVARLRGKSTEDLLG
;
A
#
# COMPACT_ATOMS: atom_id res chain seq x y z
N ASP A 1 17.18 -4.65 -0.48
CA ASP A 1 17.24 -3.21 -0.25
C ASP A 1 15.84 -2.61 -0.14
N ILE A 2 15.58 -1.95 0.95
CA ILE A 2 14.31 -1.29 1.16
C ILE A 2 14.40 0.15 0.67
N ARG A 3 13.58 0.49 -0.32
CA ARG A 3 13.45 1.86 -0.80
C ARG A 3 12.30 2.53 -0.05
N ARG A 4 12.35 3.84 0.05
CA ARG A 4 11.35 4.56 0.82
C ARG A 4 10.91 5.84 0.13
N VAL A 5 9.62 6.12 0.24
CA VAL A 5 9.04 7.41 -0.14
C VAL A 5 8.45 8.02 1.11
N THR A 6 8.79 9.25 1.38
CA THR A 6 8.37 9.94 2.59
C THR A 6 7.57 11.18 2.25
N LYS A 7 6.42 11.33 2.88
CA LYS A 7 5.64 12.55 2.80
C LYS A 7 5.54 13.15 4.20
N VAL A 8 6.00 14.37 4.37
CA VAL A 8 5.93 15.07 5.64
C VAL A 8 4.72 15.99 5.63
N VAL A 9 3.85 15.82 6.61
CA VAL A 9 2.67 16.66 6.80
C VAL A 9 2.84 17.43 8.10
N LYS A 10 2.75 18.75 8.02
CA LYS A 10 2.84 19.62 9.18
C LYS A 10 1.60 19.43 10.05
N GLY A 11 1.78 18.94 11.26
CA GLY A 11 0.69 18.72 12.19
C GLY A 11 0.37 19.94 13.04
N GLY A 12 -0.86 20.03 13.48
CA GLY A 12 -1.56 21.06 14.22
C GLY A 12 -0.85 21.93 15.25
N ARG A 13 -1.55 22.20 16.33
CA ARG A 13 -1.26 23.30 17.26
C ARG A 13 0.06 23.24 18.04
N ASN A 14 0.73 22.11 18.08
CA ASN A 14 1.88 21.91 18.95
C ASN A 14 3.22 21.84 18.22
N PHE A 15 3.31 22.44 17.05
CA PHE A 15 4.54 22.47 16.25
C PHE A 15 5.15 21.08 16.04
N ARG A 16 4.34 20.04 16.05
CA ARG A 16 4.76 18.70 15.75
C ARG A 16 4.59 18.38 14.27
N PHE A 17 5.50 17.60 13.75
CA PHE A 17 5.44 17.13 12.37
C PHE A 17 4.97 15.69 12.37
N THR A 18 4.12 15.36 11.41
CA THR A 18 3.72 14.00 11.14
C THR A 18 4.32 13.58 9.80
N ALA A 19 5.10 12.51 9.82
CA ALA A 19 5.64 11.94 8.59
C ALA A 19 4.87 10.69 8.23
N LEU A 20 4.36 10.64 7.01
CA LEU A 20 3.76 9.45 6.43
C LEU A 20 4.82 8.81 5.56
N VAL A 21 5.19 7.58 5.88
CA VAL A 21 6.31 6.89 5.24
C VAL A 21 5.84 5.60 4.58
N VAL A 22 6.23 5.41 3.34
CA VAL A 22 6.02 4.16 2.62
C VAL A 22 7.39 3.54 2.36
N VAL A 23 7.56 2.27 2.70
CA VAL A 23 8.79 1.53 2.43
C VAL A 23 8.47 0.28 1.61
N GLY A 24 9.39 -0.12 0.76
CA GLY A 24 9.23 -1.31 -0.05
C GLY A 24 10.54 -1.74 -0.68
N ASP A 25 10.61 -3.01 -1.07
CA ASP A 25 11.80 -3.57 -1.70
C ASP A 25 11.66 -3.72 -3.22
N GLU A 26 10.55 -3.26 -3.78
CA GLU A 26 10.20 -3.42 -5.20
C GLU A 26 10.18 -4.90 -5.63
N ASN A 27 10.01 -5.79 -4.68
CA ASN A 27 10.03 -7.24 -4.90
C ASN A 27 8.91 -7.94 -4.14
N GLY A 28 7.78 -7.28 -3.97
CA GLY A 28 6.59 -7.84 -3.35
C GLY A 28 6.36 -7.46 -1.90
N HIS A 29 7.26 -6.70 -1.29
CA HIS A 29 7.09 -6.27 0.10
C HIS A 29 6.89 -4.77 0.18
N VAL A 30 5.89 -4.35 0.93
CA VAL A 30 5.58 -2.94 1.14
C VAL A 30 5.00 -2.74 2.53
N GLY A 31 5.31 -1.61 3.14
CA GLY A 31 4.79 -1.23 4.44
C GLY A 31 4.55 0.26 4.53
N VAL A 32 3.65 0.65 5.40
CA VAL A 32 3.30 2.05 5.63
C VAL A 32 3.34 2.32 7.12
N GLY A 33 3.91 3.44 7.50
CA GLY A 33 3.93 3.88 8.87
C GLY A 33 3.88 5.38 8.98
N SER A 34 3.51 5.86 10.15
CA SER A 34 3.54 7.29 10.44
C SER A 34 4.34 7.54 11.71
N GLY A 35 4.97 8.70 11.78
CA GLY A 35 5.72 9.11 12.95
C GLY A 35 5.42 10.56 13.27
N LYS A 36 5.39 10.88 14.57
CA LYS A 36 5.18 12.25 15.04
C LYS A 36 6.38 12.66 15.90
N ALA A 37 6.89 13.85 15.65
CA ALA A 37 7.98 14.41 16.44
C ALA A 37 8.02 15.93 16.27
N MET A 38 8.78 16.58 17.16
CA MET A 38 8.96 18.04 17.09
C MET A 38 9.89 18.43 15.93
N GLU A 39 10.71 17.51 15.46
CA GLU A 39 11.62 17.75 14.34
C GLU A 39 11.32 16.79 13.20
N ILE A 40 11.44 17.27 11.97
CA ILE A 40 11.15 16.49 10.76
C ILE A 40 12.00 15.20 10.68
N PRO A 41 13.34 15.24 10.90
CA PRO A 41 14.13 14.01 10.82
C PRO A 41 13.68 12.93 11.80
N ASP A 42 13.29 13.32 13.01
CA ASP A 42 12.81 12.37 14.01
C ASP A 42 11.45 11.78 13.63
N ALA A 43 10.56 12.59 13.08
CA ALA A 43 9.26 12.12 12.60
C ALA A 43 9.45 11.08 11.49
N ILE A 44 10.35 11.35 10.56
CA ILE A 44 10.66 10.42 9.46
C ILE A 44 11.23 9.11 10.01
N ARG A 45 12.16 9.18 10.96
CA ARG A 45 12.77 7.99 11.56
C ARG A 45 11.72 7.10 12.23
N LYS A 46 10.82 7.70 13.00
CA LYS A 46 9.72 6.96 13.63
C LYS A 46 8.79 6.34 12.60
N GLY A 47 8.48 7.09 11.54
CA GLY A 47 7.65 6.59 10.45
C GLY A 47 8.27 5.38 9.76
N ILE A 48 9.57 5.42 9.50
CA ILE A 48 10.31 4.32 8.88
C ILE A 48 10.26 3.08 9.78
N GLN A 49 10.50 3.24 11.07
CA GLN A 49 10.45 2.13 12.02
C GLN A 49 9.06 1.48 12.05
N ASN A 50 8.01 2.30 12.08
CA ASN A 50 6.64 1.81 12.07
C ASN A 50 6.28 1.12 10.75
N ALA A 51 6.73 1.67 9.64
CA ALA A 51 6.50 1.05 8.33
C ALA A 51 7.18 -0.31 8.21
N LYS A 52 8.39 -0.44 8.72
CA LYS A 52 9.12 -1.72 8.71
C LYS A 52 8.46 -2.80 9.56
N LYS A 53 7.76 -2.41 10.61
CA LYS A 53 7.01 -3.37 11.45
C LYS A 53 5.77 -3.90 10.78
N ASP A 54 5.28 -3.22 9.77
CA ASP A 54 4.00 -3.51 9.13
C ASP A 54 4.17 -3.92 7.66
N LEU A 55 5.31 -4.51 7.34
CA LEU A 55 5.57 -5.00 5.99
C LEU A 55 4.65 -6.15 5.63
N ILE A 56 4.05 -6.08 4.46
CA ILE A 56 3.22 -7.15 3.92
C ILE A 56 3.81 -7.66 2.61
N LYS A 57 3.48 -8.89 2.26
CA LYS A 57 3.85 -9.47 0.98
C LYS A 57 2.65 -9.36 0.04
N VAL A 58 2.87 -8.77 -1.12
CA VAL A 58 1.83 -8.61 -2.14
C VAL A 58 1.91 -9.76 -3.12
N PRO A 59 0.80 -10.48 -3.38
CA PRO A 59 0.80 -11.52 -4.43
C PRO A 59 0.93 -10.85 -5.80
N ILE A 60 2.06 -11.02 -6.44
CA ILE A 60 2.33 -10.48 -7.78
C ILE A 60 2.29 -11.62 -8.79
N VAL A 61 1.48 -11.46 -9.83
CA VAL A 61 1.40 -12.39 -10.94
C VAL A 61 1.94 -11.66 -12.17
N ASN A 62 3.09 -12.09 -12.65
CA ASN A 62 3.83 -11.41 -13.72
C ASN A 62 4.16 -9.98 -13.28
N THR A 63 3.47 -8.98 -13.80
CA THR A 63 3.74 -7.57 -13.50
C THR A 63 2.61 -6.90 -12.74
N THR A 64 1.56 -7.66 -12.38
CA THR A 64 0.34 -7.11 -11.79
C THR A 64 -0.21 -8.01 -10.68
N ILE A 65 -1.41 -7.71 -10.22
CA ILE A 65 -2.09 -8.48 -9.17
C ILE A 65 -3.02 -9.54 -9.81
N PRO A 66 -3.37 -10.61 -9.07
CA PRO A 66 -4.17 -11.69 -9.65
C PRO A 66 -5.62 -11.32 -9.96
N HIS A 67 -6.21 -10.40 -9.21
CA HIS A 67 -7.59 -9.98 -9.43
C HIS A 67 -7.85 -8.61 -8.84
N GLU A 68 -9.00 -8.04 -9.16
CA GLU A 68 -9.46 -6.78 -8.61
C GLU A 68 -9.70 -6.89 -7.11
N VAL A 69 -9.37 -5.84 -6.37
CA VAL A 69 -9.55 -5.80 -4.93
C VAL A 69 -9.91 -4.39 -4.47
N ARG A 70 -10.65 -4.30 -3.38
CA ARG A 70 -11.00 -3.02 -2.76
C ARG A 70 -10.39 -2.95 -1.37
N GLY A 71 -9.93 -1.76 -1.01
CA GLY A 71 -9.44 -1.49 0.32
C GLY A 71 -10.17 -0.33 0.94
N ARG A 72 -10.27 -0.35 2.26
CA ARG A 72 -10.91 0.73 3.04
C ARG A 72 -10.10 1.03 4.28
N PHE A 73 -10.05 2.31 4.60
CA PHE A 73 -9.48 2.77 5.86
C PHE A 73 -10.10 4.13 6.20
N GLY A 74 -10.85 4.21 7.31
CA GLY A 74 -11.60 5.41 7.64
C GLY A 74 -12.55 5.78 6.51
N ALA A 75 -12.49 7.01 6.04
CA ALA A 75 -13.27 7.48 4.88
C ALA A 75 -12.59 7.15 3.55
N GLY A 76 -11.41 6.56 3.57
CA GLY A 76 -10.68 6.21 2.35
C GLY A 76 -11.19 4.92 1.74
N LYS A 77 -11.35 4.92 0.41
CA LYS A 77 -11.73 3.75 -0.37
C LYS A 77 -10.89 3.75 -1.63
N VAL A 78 -10.26 2.61 -1.92
CA VAL A 78 -9.44 2.46 -3.11
C VAL A 78 -9.82 1.20 -3.84
N LEU A 79 -10.01 1.31 -5.14
CA LEU A 79 -10.24 0.18 -6.03
C LEU A 79 -8.94 -0.08 -6.78
N ILE A 80 -8.41 -1.30 -6.66
CA ILE A 80 -7.16 -1.69 -7.30
C ILE A 80 -7.48 -2.78 -8.33
N MET A 81 -7.07 -2.54 -9.57
CA MET A 81 -7.40 -3.41 -10.69
C MET A 81 -6.13 -3.88 -11.40
N PRO A 82 -6.06 -5.16 -11.81
CA PRO A 82 -4.94 -5.61 -12.63
C PRO A 82 -4.94 -4.91 -13.98
N ALA A 83 -3.76 -4.81 -14.60
CA ALA A 83 -3.60 -4.19 -15.91
C ALA A 83 -2.69 -5.06 -16.77
N ARG A 84 -2.82 -4.87 -18.08
CA ARG A 84 -1.99 -5.59 -19.05
C ARG A 84 -0.55 -5.11 -18.99
N GLU A 85 0.36 -6.00 -19.31
CA GLU A 85 1.78 -5.68 -19.42
C GLU A 85 1.97 -4.48 -20.37
N GLY A 86 2.77 -3.52 -19.93
CA GLY A 86 3.01 -2.29 -20.69
C GLY A 86 2.11 -1.13 -20.34
N THR A 87 1.08 -1.34 -19.52
CA THR A 87 0.15 -0.28 -19.10
C THR A 87 0.83 0.74 -18.18
N GLY A 88 1.72 0.28 -17.33
CA GLY A 88 2.34 1.10 -16.29
C GLY A 88 1.44 1.25 -15.07
N ILE A 89 1.86 2.11 -14.16
CA ILE A 89 1.10 2.37 -12.93
C ILE A 89 0.19 3.57 -13.16
N ILE A 90 -1.11 3.31 -13.18
CA ILE A 90 -2.13 4.35 -13.33
C ILE A 90 -2.79 4.55 -11.98
N ALA A 91 -2.26 5.47 -11.20
CA ALA A 91 -2.75 5.81 -9.88
C ALA A 91 -2.25 7.20 -9.51
N GLY A 92 -3.03 7.91 -8.72
CA GLY A 92 -2.65 9.25 -8.30
C GLY A 92 -1.91 9.26 -6.97
N GLY A 93 -1.06 10.28 -6.81
CA GLY A 93 -0.47 10.66 -5.54
C GLY A 93 0.13 9.55 -4.70
N PRO A 94 -0.26 9.48 -3.42
CA PRO A 94 0.35 8.54 -2.48
C PRO A 94 0.02 7.08 -2.76
N VAL A 95 -1.09 6.79 -3.44
CA VAL A 95 -1.45 5.42 -3.83
C VAL A 95 -0.41 4.87 -4.80
N ARG A 96 0.04 5.69 -5.74
CA ARG A 96 1.08 5.32 -6.70
C ARG A 96 2.37 4.90 -5.99
N ALA A 97 2.76 5.64 -4.95
CA ALA A 97 3.98 5.34 -4.20
C ALA A 97 3.94 3.95 -3.57
N VAL A 98 2.81 3.56 -2.99
CA VAL A 98 2.62 2.23 -2.41
C VAL A 98 2.77 1.14 -3.46
N LEU A 99 2.07 1.31 -4.58
CA LEU A 99 2.06 0.30 -5.65
C LEU A 99 3.44 0.17 -6.32
N GLU A 100 4.10 1.28 -6.54
CA GLU A 100 5.43 1.31 -7.14
C GLU A 100 6.47 0.63 -6.25
N LEU A 101 6.46 0.94 -4.96
CA LEU A 101 7.41 0.36 -4.01
C LEU A 101 7.14 -1.12 -3.73
N SER A 102 5.93 -1.60 -3.96
CA SER A 102 5.62 -3.02 -3.83
C SER A 102 6.22 -3.87 -4.95
N GLY A 103 6.61 -3.25 -6.04
CA GLY A 103 7.18 -3.96 -7.19
C GLY A 103 6.21 -4.20 -8.33
N LEU A 104 4.97 -3.74 -8.19
CA LEU A 104 3.99 -3.82 -9.27
C LEU A 104 4.40 -2.86 -10.40
N LYS A 105 4.25 -3.30 -11.63
CA LYS A 105 4.63 -2.52 -12.81
C LYS A 105 3.44 -2.10 -13.65
N ASP A 106 2.38 -2.90 -13.64
CA ASP A 106 1.19 -2.66 -14.45
C ASP A 106 -0.04 -2.81 -13.57
N ILE A 107 -0.63 -1.69 -13.21
CA ILE A 107 -1.72 -1.67 -12.23
C ILE A 107 -2.52 -0.38 -12.37
N ARG A 108 -3.81 -0.48 -12.12
CA ARG A 108 -4.71 0.66 -12.11
C ARG A 108 -5.35 0.77 -10.74
N ALA A 109 -5.40 1.96 -10.21
CA ALA A 109 -6.05 2.20 -8.93
C ALA A 109 -6.85 3.50 -8.99
N LYS A 110 -7.99 3.49 -8.32
CA LYS A 110 -8.85 4.66 -8.26
C LYS A 110 -9.28 4.90 -6.82
N SER A 111 -9.11 6.12 -6.35
CA SER A 111 -9.62 6.53 -5.05
C SER A 111 -11.08 6.91 -5.17
N LEU A 112 -11.92 6.30 -4.36
CA LEU A 112 -13.37 6.50 -4.40
C LEU A 112 -13.91 7.25 -3.17
N GLY A 113 -13.05 7.54 -2.22
CA GLY A 113 -13.46 8.19 -0.99
C GLY A 113 -12.63 9.43 -0.68
N SER A 114 -12.17 9.52 0.55
CA SER A 114 -11.39 10.65 1.04
C SER A 114 -10.13 10.91 0.23
N ASN A 115 -9.78 12.19 0.05
CA ASN A 115 -8.52 12.59 -0.57
C ASN A 115 -7.38 12.74 0.45
N ASN A 116 -7.64 12.41 1.70
CA ASN A 116 -6.62 12.45 2.74
C ASN A 116 -5.55 11.40 2.46
N SER A 117 -4.28 11.83 2.40
CA SER A 117 -3.16 10.95 2.03
C SER A 117 -3.04 9.72 2.92
N ARG A 118 -3.20 9.90 4.22
CA ARG A 118 -3.12 8.79 5.18
C ARG A 118 -4.23 7.77 4.93
N ASN A 119 -5.45 8.24 4.70
CA ASN A 119 -6.58 7.34 4.43
C ASN A 119 -6.39 6.60 3.11
N MET A 120 -5.93 7.29 2.07
CA MET A 120 -5.69 6.68 0.76
C MET A 120 -4.60 5.61 0.82
N VAL A 121 -3.50 5.90 1.48
CA VAL A 121 -2.38 4.97 1.61
C VAL A 121 -2.78 3.73 2.43
N ASN A 122 -3.45 3.94 3.55
CA ASN A 122 -3.88 2.83 4.39
C ASN A 122 -5.00 2.00 3.75
N ALA A 123 -5.88 2.63 2.97
CA ALA A 123 -6.88 1.91 2.19
C ALA A 123 -6.22 1.03 1.12
N THR A 124 -5.18 1.52 0.48
CA THR A 124 -4.40 0.75 -0.48
C THR A 124 -3.76 -0.46 0.19
N MET A 125 -3.17 -0.27 1.36
CA MET A 125 -2.59 -1.36 2.14
C MET A 125 -3.63 -2.41 2.51
N ASP A 126 -4.82 -1.97 2.92
CA ASP A 126 -5.93 -2.87 3.24
C ASP A 126 -6.31 -3.73 2.02
N GLY A 127 -6.41 -3.11 0.85
CA GLY A 127 -6.68 -3.84 -0.39
C GLY A 127 -5.62 -4.89 -0.70
N LEU A 128 -4.35 -4.53 -0.55
CA LEU A 128 -3.25 -5.47 -0.79
C LEU A 128 -3.25 -6.61 0.24
N ARG A 129 -3.59 -6.33 1.49
CA ARG A 129 -3.76 -7.38 2.50
C ARG A 129 -4.89 -8.33 2.15
N ASN A 130 -5.97 -7.82 1.59
CA ASN A 130 -7.11 -8.65 1.17
C ASN A 130 -6.72 -9.63 0.06
N LEU A 131 -5.82 -9.26 -0.84
CA LEU A 131 -5.26 -10.16 -1.82
C LEU A 131 -4.54 -11.33 -1.16
N LYS A 132 -3.73 -11.05 -0.14
CA LYS A 132 -2.99 -12.06 0.61
C LYS A 132 -3.92 -13.00 1.36
N ARG A 133 -4.98 -12.46 1.96
CA ARG A 133 -5.98 -13.26 2.69
C ARG A 133 -6.69 -14.24 1.76
N ALA A 134 -7.06 -13.80 0.56
CA ALA A 134 -7.70 -14.67 -0.42
C ALA A 134 -6.78 -15.84 -0.82
N GLU A 135 -5.50 -15.55 -1.03
CA GLU A 135 -4.51 -16.57 -1.34
C GLU A 135 -4.35 -17.57 -0.19
N ASP A 136 -4.28 -17.08 1.04
CA ASP A 136 -4.15 -17.93 2.23
C ASP A 136 -5.37 -18.82 2.43
N VAL A 137 -6.58 -18.30 2.22
CA VAL A 137 -7.81 -19.08 2.32
C VAL A 137 -7.81 -20.21 1.31
N ALA A 138 -7.41 -19.94 0.07
CA ALA A 138 -7.31 -20.97 -0.96
C ALA A 138 -6.35 -22.08 -0.55
N ARG A 139 -5.22 -21.72 0.01
CA ARG A 139 -4.21 -22.67 0.48
C ARG A 139 -4.70 -23.52 1.65
N LEU A 140 -5.35 -22.90 2.63
CA LEU A 140 -5.87 -23.59 3.80
C LEU A 140 -6.98 -24.59 3.46
N ARG A 141 -7.75 -24.32 2.42
CA ARG A 141 -8.79 -25.24 1.97
C ARG A 141 -8.26 -26.39 1.10
N GLY A 142 -6.96 -26.39 0.82
CA GLY A 142 -6.36 -27.40 -0.04
C GLY A 142 -6.84 -27.32 -1.49
N LYS A 143 -7.37 -26.18 -1.88
CA LYS A 143 -7.87 -25.94 -3.24
C LYS A 143 -6.99 -24.88 -3.92
N SER A 144 -6.91 -24.96 -5.24
CA SER A 144 -6.28 -23.92 -6.01
C SER A 144 -7.14 -22.66 -6.00
N THR A 145 -6.52 -21.52 -6.33
CA THR A 145 -7.26 -20.26 -6.45
C THR A 145 -8.37 -20.37 -7.48
N GLU A 146 -8.15 -21.15 -8.52
CA GLU A 146 -9.14 -21.40 -9.57
C GLU A 146 -10.39 -22.08 -9.03
N ASP A 147 -10.24 -23.01 -8.11
CA ASP A 147 -11.37 -23.69 -7.48
C ASP A 147 -12.25 -22.74 -6.66
N LEU A 148 -11.65 -21.71 -6.09
CA LEU A 148 -12.39 -20.71 -5.32
C LEU A 148 -13.08 -19.68 -6.23
N LEU A 149 -12.54 -19.44 -7.40
CA LEU A 149 -13.08 -18.48 -8.35
C LEU A 149 -14.09 -19.08 -9.31
N GLY A 150 -14.06 -20.40 -9.41
CA GLY A 150 -14.96 -21.15 -10.32
C GLY A 150 -16.39 -21.32 -9.78
#